data_efaa635954b17e3335c4776cfe656927
#
_entry.id   efaa635954b17e3335c4776cfe656927
#
_cell.length_a   1.000
_cell.length_b   1.000
_cell.length_c   1.000
_cell.angle_alpha   90.00
_cell.angle_beta   90.00
_cell.angle_gamma   90.00
#
_symmetry.space_group_name_H-M   'P 1'
#
loop_
_entity.id
_entity.type
_entity.pdbx_description
1 polymer ?
#
loop_
_entity_poly.entity_id
_entity_poly.type
_entity_poly.pdbx_seq_one_letter_code
_entity_poly.pdbx_strand_id
1 'polypeptide(L)'
;MNSIIVSAFGAFTALLLVFAISEILAKVTKGWVPSVLVIMILMLVGFSTGLFPKTIIDDAGVSDALFKVACGLLVTHLGTLISRKEMAAQWKTVIISLMGVAAITIICLTLGTALFGFDNAIAAAPPLAGGAIATAMMSSAATEAGKTSAALVAIVCLSLQGLVGYPLTSFCLKKETRRLTKLYRNGEFKAATAASEEKKDEKKRREPQAPPLSF
;
A
#
# COMPACT_ATOMS: atom_id res chain seq x y z
N MET A 1 11.60 -32.68 9.97
CA MET A 1 11.18 -31.61 9.04
C MET A 1 11.70 -30.23 9.48
N ASN A 2 11.88 -30.00 10.78
CA ASN A 2 12.37 -28.71 11.32
C ASN A 2 13.85 -28.38 11.01
N SER A 3 14.71 -29.35 10.73
CA SER A 3 16.15 -29.11 10.51
C SER A 3 16.48 -28.48 9.14
N ILE A 4 15.63 -28.67 8.15
CA ILE A 4 15.84 -28.11 6.81
C ILE A 4 15.40 -26.61 6.76
N ILE A 5 14.36 -26.28 7.53
CA ILE A 5 13.84 -24.91 7.61
C ILE A 5 14.74 -24.01 8.49
N VAL A 6 15.51 -24.58 9.38
CA VAL A 6 16.47 -23.86 10.26
C VAL A 6 17.72 -23.36 9.50
N SER A 7 18.01 -23.88 8.31
CA SER A 7 19.06 -23.29 7.49
C SER A 7 18.55 -22.02 6.77
N ALA A 8 19.40 -21.00 6.64
CA ALA A 8 19.06 -19.74 5.97
C ALA A 8 18.46 -19.98 4.55
N PHE A 9 19.03 -20.91 3.80
CA PHE A 9 18.49 -21.32 2.50
C PHE A 9 17.12 -21.99 2.60
N GLY A 10 16.89 -22.83 3.59
CA GLY A 10 15.61 -23.50 3.80
C GLY A 10 14.51 -22.51 4.18
N ALA A 11 14.80 -21.58 5.10
CA ALA A 11 13.89 -20.52 5.49
C ALA A 11 13.53 -19.62 4.32
N PHE A 12 14.52 -19.18 3.55
CA PHE A 12 14.30 -18.36 2.34
C PHE A 12 13.46 -19.10 1.28
N THR A 13 13.77 -20.38 1.03
CA THR A 13 13.01 -21.22 0.11
C THR A 13 11.57 -21.41 0.57
N ALA A 14 11.33 -21.59 1.85
CA ALA A 14 9.98 -21.71 2.41
C ALA A 14 9.17 -20.41 2.20
N LEU A 15 9.77 -19.25 2.42
CA LEU A 15 9.14 -17.96 2.13
C LEU A 15 8.82 -17.80 0.63
N LEU A 16 9.75 -18.15 -0.26
CA LEU A 16 9.52 -18.12 -1.71
C LEU A 16 8.37 -19.06 -2.13
N LEU A 17 8.26 -20.24 -1.52
CA LEU A 17 7.13 -21.14 -1.79
C LEU A 17 5.80 -20.54 -1.34
N VAL A 18 5.75 -19.88 -0.19
CA VAL A 18 4.55 -19.16 0.26
C VAL A 18 4.17 -18.07 -0.74
N PHE A 19 5.14 -17.29 -1.24
CA PHE A 19 4.91 -16.30 -2.30
C PHE A 19 4.40 -16.94 -3.58
N ALA A 20 5.02 -18.02 -4.06
CA ALA A 20 4.62 -18.71 -5.27
C ALA A 20 3.19 -19.28 -5.17
N ILE A 21 2.86 -19.93 -4.06
CA ILE A 21 1.51 -20.46 -3.80
C ILE A 21 0.49 -19.32 -3.78
N SER A 22 0.80 -18.22 -3.12
CA SER A 22 -0.09 -17.07 -3.04
C SER A 22 -0.36 -16.45 -4.40
N GLU A 23 0.64 -16.36 -5.25
CA GLU A 23 0.51 -15.84 -6.61
C GLU A 23 -0.35 -16.76 -7.51
N ILE A 24 -0.17 -18.07 -7.37
CA ILE A 24 -0.98 -19.07 -8.06
C ILE A 24 -2.45 -18.97 -7.61
N LEU A 25 -2.70 -18.90 -6.30
CA LEU A 25 -4.06 -18.74 -5.77
C LEU A 25 -4.71 -17.43 -6.22
N ALA A 26 -3.97 -16.34 -6.23
CA ALA A 26 -4.46 -15.05 -6.72
C ALA A 26 -4.85 -15.11 -8.21
N LYS A 27 -4.08 -15.83 -9.03
CA LYS A 27 -4.39 -16.08 -10.45
C LYS A 27 -5.62 -16.98 -10.61
N VAL A 28 -5.71 -18.08 -9.87
CA VAL A 28 -6.84 -19.01 -9.91
C VAL A 28 -8.15 -18.30 -9.49
N THR A 29 -8.10 -17.43 -8.49
CA THR A 29 -9.25 -16.63 -8.06
C THR A 29 -9.56 -15.47 -9.00
N LYS A 30 -8.90 -15.37 -10.17
CA LYS A 30 -9.07 -14.26 -11.14
C LYS A 30 -8.90 -12.88 -10.48
N GLY A 31 -7.99 -12.76 -9.50
CA GLY A 31 -7.72 -11.52 -8.78
C GLY A 31 -8.86 -11.11 -7.81
N TRP A 32 -9.76 -12.01 -7.43
CA TRP A 32 -10.72 -11.76 -6.35
C TRP A 32 -10.04 -11.67 -5.00
N VAL A 33 -9.03 -12.50 -4.80
CA VAL A 33 -8.22 -12.52 -3.59
C VAL A 33 -6.81 -12.06 -3.98
N PRO A 34 -6.34 -10.89 -3.49
CA PRO A 34 -4.98 -10.44 -3.76
C PRO A 34 -3.94 -11.36 -3.10
N SER A 35 -2.80 -11.54 -3.76
CA SER A 35 -1.71 -12.41 -3.28
C SER A 35 -1.22 -12.05 -1.88
N VAL A 36 -1.20 -10.77 -1.54
CA VAL A 36 -0.79 -10.29 -0.20
C VAL A 36 -1.69 -10.83 0.90
N LEU A 37 -3.01 -10.90 0.67
CA LEU A 37 -3.95 -11.47 1.64
C LEU A 37 -3.74 -12.96 1.80
N VAL A 38 -3.46 -13.68 0.71
CA VAL A 38 -3.15 -15.12 0.76
C VAL A 38 -1.85 -15.37 1.54
N ILE A 39 -0.80 -14.57 1.30
CA ILE A 39 0.46 -14.64 2.07
C ILE A 39 0.17 -14.49 3.56
N MET A 40 -0.60 -13.48 3.94
CA MET A 40 -0.92 -13.21 5.34
C MET A 40 -1.65 -14.38 5.99
N ILE A 41 -2.63 -14.98 5.30
CA ILE A 41 -3.36 -16.16 5.79
C ILE A 41 -2.43 -17.38 5.89
N LEU A 42 -1.62 -17.65 4.86
CA LEU A 42 -0.68 -18.78 4.87
C LEU A 42 0.36 -18.66 5.98
N MET A 43 0.90 -17.46 6.19
CA MET A 43 1.85 -17.22 7.29
C MET A 43 1.17 -17.38 8.65
N LEU A 44 -0.04 -16.86 8.82
CA LEU A 44 -0.81 -17.01 10.06
C LEU A 44 -1.08 -18.49 10.38
N VAL A 45 -1.52 -19.26 9.39
CA VAL A 45 -1.74 -20.70 9.52
C VAL A 45 -0.42 -21.41 9.79
N GLY A 46 0.65 -21.07 9.09
CA GLY A 46 1.96 -21.66 9.28
C GLY A 46 2.53 -21.45 10.69
N PHE A 47 2.34 -20.27 11.26
CA PHE A 47 2.73 -19.96 12.64
C PHE A 47 1.82 -20.65 13.68
N SER A 48 0.51 -20.69 13.44
CA SER A 48 -0.45 -21.31 14.38
C SER A 48 -0.34 -22.83 14.42
N THR A 49 -0.01 -23.47 13.31
CA THR A 49 0.22 -24.92 13.23
C THR A 49 1.63 -25.34 13.67
N GLY A 50 2.53 -24.36 13.94
CA GLY A 50 3.92 -24.65 14.26
C GLY A 50 4.76 -25.14 13.08
N LEU A 51 4.24 -25.03 11.84
CA LEU A 51 4.97 -25.41 10.64
C LEU A 51 6.16 -24.49 10.40
N PHE A 52 5.99 -23.18 10.69
CA PHE A 52 7.04 -22.18 10.58
C PHE A 52 7.54 -21.79 11.97
N PRO A 53 8.87 -21.78 12.19
CA PRO A 53 9.46 -21.19 13.38
C PRO A 53 9.20 -19.68 13.41
N LYS A 54 9.05 -19.11 14.60
CA LYS A 54 8.80 -17.66 14.77
C LYS A 54 9.94 -16.80 14.23
N THR A 55 11.13 -17.37 14.10
CA THR A 55 12.36 -16.73 13.60
C THR A 55 12.57 -16.89 12.09
N ILE A 56 11.62 -17.52 11.35
CA ILE A 56 11.80 -17.86 9.93
C ILE A 56 12.17 -16.65 9.06
N ILE A 57 11.69 -15.47 9.39
CA ILE A 57 11.97 -14.24 8.64
C ILE A 57 13.41 -13.78 8.87
N ASP A 58 13.86 -13.82 10.12
CA ASP A 58 15.24 -13.50 10.51
C ASP A 58 16.22 -14.55 9.98
N ASP A 59 15.88 -15.82 10.10
CA ASP A 59 16.66 -16.96 9.61
C ASP A 59 16.82 -16.91 8.08
N ALA A 60 15.83 -16.39 7.35
CA ALA A 60 15.90 -16.18 5.92
C ALA A 60 16.77 -14.96 5.50
N GLY A 61 17.35 -14.25 6.46
CA GLY A 61 18.17 -13.08 6.21
C GLY A 61 17.37 -11.80 5.87
N VAL A 62 16.05 -11.82 6.01
CA VAL A 62 15.19 -10.66 5.85
C VAL A 62 15.18 -9.86 7.16
N SER A 63 16.34 -9.31 7.47
CA SER A 63 16.50 -8.51 8.69
C SER A 63 15.75 -7.19 8.60
N ASP A 64 15.41 -6.62 9.77
CA ASP A 64 14.76 -5.30 9.88
C ASP A 64 15.59 -4.18 9.19
N ALA A 65 16.93 -4.29 9.23
CA ALA A 65 17.82 -3.38 8.52
C ALA A 65 17.67 -3.46 6.99
N LEU A 66 17.60 -4.67 6.42
CA LEU A 66 17.39 -4.89 5.00
C LEU A 66 16.02 -4.35 4.56
N PHE A 67 14.98 -4.58 5.38
CA PHE A 67 13.64 -4.05 5.14
C PHE A 67 13.64 -2.51 5.10
N LYS A 68 14.27 -1.84 6.08
CA LYS A 68 14.38 -0.38 6.13
C LYS A 68 15.09 0.20 4.90
N VAL A 69 16.19 -0.42 4.47
CA VAL A 69 16.93 -0.01 3.26
C VAL A 69 16.08 -0.21 2.01
N ALA A 70 15.43 -1.37 1.87
CA ALA A 70 14.56 -1.67 0.73
C ALA A 70 13.39 -0.66 0.65
N CYS A 71 12.75 -0.36 1.77
CA CYS A 71 11.69 0.66 1.86
C CYS A 71 12.20 2.05 1.46
N GLY A 72 13.38 2.44 1.93
CA GLY A 72 13.99 3.73 1.56
C GLY A 72 14.25 3.84 0.05
N LEU A 73 14.80 2.79 -0.56
CA LEU A 73 15.00 2.72 -2.01
C LEU A 73 13.68 2.77 -2.78
N LEU A 74 12.67 2.04 -2.33
CA LEU A 74 11.35 2.00 -2.95
C LEU A 74 10.68 3.38 -2.91
N VAL A 75 10.71 4.06 -1.78
CA VAL A 75 10.13 5.41 -1.63
C VAL A 75 10.87 6.41 -2.53
N THR A 76 12.20 6.35 -2.57
CA THR A 76 13.02 7.19 -3.44
C THR A 76 12.68 6.93 -4.91
N HIS A 77 12.60 5.66 -5.31
CA HIS A 77 12.23 5.27 -6.67
C HIS A 77 10.83 5.79 -7.04
N LEU A 78 9.82 5.60 -6.20
CA LEU A 78 8.48 6.14 -6.41
C LEU A 78 8.48 7.67 -6.55
N GLY A 79 9.30 8.36 -5.73
CA GLY A 79 9.47 9.81 -5.82
C GLY A 79 10.05 10.28 -7.16
N THR A 80 10.95 9.50 -7.77
CA THR A 80 11.54 9.83 -9.08
C THR A 80 10.59 9.58 -10.25
N LEU A 81 9.62 8.66 -10.11
CA LEU A 81 8.63 8.37 -11.15
C LEU A 81 7.58 9.48 -11.29
N ILE A 82 7.34 10.24 -10.22
CA ILE A 82 6.29 11.26 -10.21
C ILE A 82 6.83 12.57 -10.80
N SER A 83 6.38 12.91 -12.01
CA SER A 83 6.68 14.21 -12.63
C SER A 83 5.89 15.33 -11.96
N ARG A 84 6.52 16.50 -11.77
CA ARG A 84 5.83 17.70 -11.25
C ARG A 84 4.63 18.10 -12.11
N LYS A 85 4.70 17.88 -13.43
CA LYS A 85 3.62 18.16 -14.37
C LYS A 85 2.42 17.22 -14.16
N GLU A 86 2.68 15.94 -13.89
CA GLU A 86 1.63 14.96 -13.60
C GLU A 86 0.96 15.23 -12.25
N MET A 87 1.75 15.58 -11.23
CA MET A 87 1.22 15.99 -9.93
C MET A 87 0.31 17.22 -10.04
N ALA A 88 0.73 18.23 -10.81
CA ALA A 88 -0.08 19.41 -11.06
C ALA A 88 -1.35 19.10 -11.89
N ALA A 89 -1.29 18.12 -12.81
CA ALA A 89 -2.46 17.68 -13.57
C ALA A 89 -3.48 16.92 -12.71
N GLN A 90 -2.99 16.23 -11.67
CA GLN A 90 -3.81 15.42 -10.75
C GLN A 90 -4.08 16.10 -9.40
N TRP A 91 -4.03 17.42 -9.32
CA TRP A 91 -4.21 18.18 -8.08
C TRP A 91 -5.48 17.81 -7.30
N LYS A 92 -6.57 17.46 -8.00
CA LYS A 92 -7.82 17.01 -7.38
C LYS A 92 -7.62 15.70 -6.60
N THR A 93 -6.88 14.74 -7.17
CA THR A 93 -6.56 13.47 -6.50
C THR A 93 -5.68 13.70 -5.28
N VAL A 94 -4.73 14.61 -5.36
CA VAL A 94 -3.86 14.98 -4.24
C VAL A 94 -4.68 15.57 -3.09
N ILE A 95 -5.61 16.48 -3.39
CA ILE A 95 -6.48 17.08 -2.35
C ILE A 95 -7.38 16.01 -1.72
N ILE A 96 -7.99 15.13 -2.52
CA ILE A 96 -8.84 14.04 -2.00
C ILE A 96 -8.04 13.13 -1.08
N SER A 97 -6.81 12.75 -1.46
CA SER A 97 -5.93 11.93 -0.63
C SER A 97 -5.56 12.63 0.68
N LEU A 98 -5.23 13.92 0.62
CA LEU A 98 -4.88 14.70 1.80
C LEU A 98 -6.07 14.83 2.77
N MET A 99 -7.26 15.06 2.24
CA MET A 99 -8.49 15.08 3.03
C MET A 99 -8.79 13.71 3.66
N GLY A 100 -8.53 12.62 2.93
CA GLY A 100 -8.65 11.26 3.45
C GLY A 100 -7.73 11.00 4.64
N VAL A 101 -6.46 11.37 4.53
CA VAL A 101 -5.49 11.25 5.64
C VAL A 101 -5.92 12.11 6.84
N ALA A 102 -6.34 13.35 6.59
CA ALA A 102 -6.84 14.24 7.65
C ALA A 102 -8.07 13.64 8.36
N ALA A 103 -9.02 13.09 7.61
CA ALA A 103 -10.21 12.45 8.18
C ALA A 103 -9.84 11.23 9.04
N ILE A 104 -8.94 10.35 8.56
CA ILE A 104 -8.45 9.20 9.34
C ILE A 104 -7.80 9.68 10.63
N THR A 105 -6.93 10.68 10.55
CA THR A 105 -6.24 11.22 11.73
C THR A 105 -7.23 11.81 12.74
N ILE A 106 -8.21 12.59 12.30
CA ILE A 106 -9.24 13.16 13.16
C ILE A 106 -10.07 12.07 13.83
N ILE A 107 -10.50 11.05 13.09
CA ILE A 107 -11.27 9.92 13.63
C ILE A 107 -10.45 9.15 14.66
N CYS A 108 -9.18 8.86 14.37
CA CYS A 108 -8.29 8.17 15.31
C CYS A 108 -8.07 8.99 16.58
N LEU A 109 -7.86 10.32 16.46
CA LEU A 109 -7.63 11.17 17.61
C LEU A 109 -8.90 11.45 18.44
N THR A 110 -10.08 11.39 17.86
CA THR A 110 -11.35 11.61 18.58
C THR A 110 -11.93 10.29 19.09
N LEU A 111 -12.45 9.44 18.20
CA LEU A 111 -13.04 8.16 18.58
C LEU A 111 -12.00 7.17 19.12
N GLY A 112 -10.82 7.11 18.49
CA GLY A 112 -9.77 6.19 18.90
C GLY A 112 -9.27 6.47 20.31
N THR A 113 -9.05 7.74 20.66
CA THR A 113 -8.66 8.15 22.01
C THR A 113 -9.73 7.86 23.05
N ALA A 114 -11.00 8.05 22.71
CA ALA A 114 -12.11 7.78 23.62
C ALA A 114 -12.28 6.28 23.93
N LEU A 115 -11.97 5.40 22.97
CA LEU A 115 -12.18 3.96 23.09
C LEU A 115 -10.94 3.20 23.56
N PHE A 116 -9.75 3.56 23.08
CA PHE A 116 -8.51 2.79 23.27
C PHE A 116 -7.40 3.55 24.00
N GLY A 117 -7.65 4.80 24.36
CA GLY A 117 -6.64 5.68 24.96
C GLY A 117 -5.73 6.35 23.93
N PHE A 118 -5.07 7.42 24.36
CA PHE A 118 -4.32 8.32 23.47
C PHE A 118 -3.14 7.64 22.75
N ASP A 119 -2.36 6.83 23.47
CA ASP A 119 -1.17 6.17 22.93
C ASP A 119 -1.51 5.17 21.82
N ASN A 120 -2.55 4.37 22.03
CA ASN A 120 -3.01 3.38 21.07
C ASN A 120 -3.68 4.04 19.84
N ALA A 121 -4.40 5.13 20.05
CA ALA A 121 -5.04 5.88 18.98
C ALA A 121 -4.01 6.55 18.06
N ILE A 122 -2.96 7.15 18.61
CA ILE A 122 -1.85 7.69 17.80
C ILE A 122 -1.13 6.60 17.05
N ALA A 123 -0.91 5.44 17.69
CA ALA A 123 -0.23 4.33 17.04
C ALA A 123 -1.02 3.72 15.88
N ALA A 124 -2.34 3.80 15.90
CA ALA A 124 -3.22 3.28 14.84
C ALA A 124 -3.29 4.20 13.60
N ALA A 125 -3.13 5.50 13.74
CA ALA A 125 -3.33 6.47 12.66
C ALA A 125 -2.34 6.30 11.48
N PRO A 126 -1.00 6.20 11.68
CA PRO A 126 -0.06 6.03 10.58
C PRO A 126 -0.25 4.73 9.78
N PRO A 127 -0.46 3.56 10.40
CA PRO A 127 -0.80 2.33 9.67
C PRO A 127 -2.00 2.47 8.75
N LEU A 128 -3.07 3.09 9.22
CA LEU A 128 -4.31 3.27 8.47
C LEU A 128 -4.16 4.22 7.28
N ALA A 129 -3.27 5.21 7.39
CA ALA A 129 -3.03 6.19 6.34
C ALA A 129 -1.90 5.81 5.38
N GLY A 130 -0.81 5.21 5.88
CA GLY A 130 0.45 5.01 5.16
C GLY A 130 0.83 3.55 4.90
N GLY A 131 0.08 2.57 5.40
CA GLY A 131 0.31 1.14 5.17
C GLY A 131 1.57 0.59 5.87
N ALA A 132 2.22 -0.40 5.25
CA ALA A 132 3.28 -1.20 5.88
C ALA A 132 4.50 -0.38 6.35
N ILE A 133 4.95 0.59 5.56
CA ILE A 133 6.12 1.43 5.91
C ILE A 133 5.81 2.28 7.15
N ALA A 134 4.66 2.93 7.17
CA ALA A 134 4.23 3.73 8.31
C ALA A 134 4.03 2.88 9.56
N THR A 135 3.54 1.65 9.41
CA THR A 135 3.41 0.68 10.50
C THR A 135 4.76 0.30 11.08
N ALA A 136 5.74 -0.02 10.24
CA ALA A 136 7.08 -0.38 10.70
C ALA A 136 7.74 0.76 11.47
N MET A 137 7.65 1.99 10.94
CA MET A 137 8.17 3.18 11.63
C MET A 137 7.46 3.42 12.96
N MET A 138 6.13 3.32 12.98
CA MET A 138 5.35 3.57 14.20
C MET A 138 5.55 2.49 15.26
N SER A 139 5.61 1.21 14.87
CA SER A 139 5.85 0.12 15.81
C SER A 139 7.26 0.20 16.42
N SER A 140 8.27 0.57 15.62
CA SER A 140 9.63 0.80 16.10
C SER A 140 9.67 1.96 17.11
N ALA A 141 9.11 3.11 16.76
CA ALA A 141 9.06 4.28 17.63
C ALA A 141 8.28 4.00 18.95
N ALA A 142 7.17 3.26 18.87
CA ALA A 142 6.40 2.88 20.07
C ALA A 142 7.18 1.91 20.96
N THR A 143 7.93 0.98 20.38
CA THR A 143 8.79 0.05 21.13
C THR A 143 9.94 0.78 21.80
N GLU A 144 10.60 1.71 21.12
CA GLU A 144 11.66 2.56 21.67
C GLU A 144 11.15 3.44 22.83
N ALA A 145 9.89 3.89 22.74
CA ALA A 145 9.22 4.62 23.82
C ALA A 145 8.71 3.74 24.97
N GLY A 146 8.98 2.42 24.95
CA GLY A 146 8.54 1.47 25.96
C GLY A 146 7.03 1.15 25.93
N LYS A 147 6.30 1.56 24.87
CA LYS A 147 4.85 1.39 24.72
C LYS A 147 4.52 0.17 23.85
N THR A 148 4.79 -1.03 24.35
CA THR A 148 4.60 -2.29 23.61
C THR A 148 3.15 -2.50 23.14
N SER A 149 2.15 -2.08 23.91
CA SER A 149 0.74 -2.15 23.50
C SER A 149 0.45 -1.33 22.26
N ALA A 150 0.99 -0.11 22.18
CA ALA A 150 0.84 0.77 21.03
C ALA A 150 1.53 0.20 19.77
N ALA A 151 2.71 -0.41 19.93
CA ALA A 151 3.40 -1.11 18.85
C ALA A 151 2.58 -2.27 18.28
N LEU A 152 1.97 -3.08 19.17
CA LEU A 152 1.07 -4.17 18.76
C LEU A 152 -0.19 -3.65 18.05
N VAL A 153 -0.79 -2.57 18.54
CA VAL A 153 -1.95 -1.94 17.89
C VAL A 153 -1.63 -1.51 16.48
N ALA A 154 -0.47 -0.91 16.24
CA ALA A 154 -0.04 -0.52 14.89
C ALA A 154 -0.01 -1.71 13.93
N ILE A 155 0.55 -2.86 14.34
CA ILE A 155 0.65 -4.07 13.54
C ILE A 155 -0.73 -4.70 13.30
N VAL A 156 -1.58 -4.75 14.34
CA VAL A 156 -2.94 -5.28 14.23
C VAL A 156 -3.79 -4.41 13.30
N CYS A 157 -3.69 -3.09 13.37
CA CYS A 157 -4.39 -2.17 12.47
C CYS A 157 -4.01 -2.41 11.01
N LEU A 158 -2.73 -2.60 10.69
CA LEU A 158 -2.30 -2.93 9.34
C LEU A 158 -2.91 -4.24 8.86
N SER A 159 -2.91 -5.27 9.71
CA SER A 159 -3.43 -6.59 9.37
C SER A 159 -4.93 -6.55 9.10
N LEU A 160 -5.70 -5.89 9.96
CA LEU A 160 -7.14 -5.71 9.78
C LEU A 160 -7.49 -4.85 8.57
N GLN A 161 -6.76 -3.76 8.36
CA GLN A 161 -6.91 -2.93 7.17
C GLN A 161 -6.68 -3.73 5.89
N GLY A 162 -5.64 -4.57 5.86
CA GLY A 162 -5.37 -5.44 4.72
C GLY A 162 -6.50 -6.44 4.47
N LEU A 163 -6.97 -7.09 5.53
CA LEU A 163 -8.03 -8.10 5.43
C LEU A 163 -9.34 -7.53 4.85
N VAL A 164 -9.71 -6.33 5.23
CA VAL A 164 -10.95 -5.67 4.77
C VAL A 164 -10.70 -4.84 3.51
N GLY A 165 -9.60 -4.10 3.47
CA GLY A 165 -9.31 -3.14 2.41
C GLY A 165 -9.03 -3.79 1.06
N TYR A 166 -8.28 -4.89 1.00
CA TYR A 166 -7.97 -5.55 -0.27
C TYR A 166 -9.19 -6.10 -1.00
N PRO A 167 -10.11 -6.85 -0.37
CA PRO A 167 -11.33 -7.30 -1.04
C PRO A 167 -12.21 -6.14 -1.50
N LEU A 168 -12.38 -5.12 -0.66
CA LEU A 168 -13.19 -3.94 -0.97
C LEU A 168 -12.62 -3.17 -2.16
N THR A 169 -11.32 -2.91 -2.16
CA THR A 169 -10.61 -2.23 -3.26
C THR A 169 -10.71 -3.05 -4.55
N SER A 170 -10.51 -4.35 -4.48
CA SER A 170 -10.64 -5.26 -5.63
C SER A 170 -12.03 -5.21 -6.24
N PHE A 171 -13.07 -5.18 -5.40
CA PHE A 171 -14.46 -5.06 -5.86
C PHE A 171 -14.72 -3.71 -6.55
N CYS A 172 -14.29 -2.61 -5.94
CA CYS A 172 -14.45 -1.26 -6.51
C CYS A 172 -13.72 -1.11 -7.84
N LEU A 173 -12.45 -1.57 -7.92
CA LEU A 173 -11.65 -1.54 -9.14
C LEU A 173 -12.26 -2.39 -10.26
N LYS A 174 -12.78 -3.57 -9.96
CA LYS A 174 -13.45 -4.41 -10.96
C LYS A 174 -14.71 -3.75 -11.51
N LYS A 175 -15.48 -3.09 -10.65
CA LYS A 175 -16.67 -2.33 -11.07
C LYS A 175 -16.30 -1.20 -12.01
N GLU A 176 -15.27 -0.42 -11.67
CA GLU A 176 -14.81 0.70 -12.49
C GLU A 176 -14.16 0.23 -13.80
N THR A 177 -13.35 -0.83 -13.76
CA THR A 177 -12.77 -1.41 -14.97
C THR A 177 -13.84 -1.89 -15.94
N ARG A 178 -14.91 -2.52 -15.47
CA ARG A 178 -16.04 -2.93 -16.32
C ARG A 178 -16.73 -1.72 -16.96
N ARG A 179 -16.89 -0.63 -16.21
CA ARG A 179 -17.45 0.62 -16.71
C ARG A 179 -16.57 1.22 -17.80
N LEU A 180 -15.28 1.36 -17.54
CA LEU A 180 -14.31 1.92 -18.50
C LEU A 180 -14.19 1.04 -19.75
N THR A 181 -14.19 -0.28 -19.60
CA THR A 181 -14.17 -1.21 -20.74
C THR A 181 -15.40 -1.07 -21.64
N LYS A 182 -16.58 -0.83 -21.06
CA LYS A 182 -17.80 -0.57 -21.85
C LYS A 182 -17.67 0.76 -22.63
N LEU A 183 -17.22 1.83 -21.98
CA LEU A 183 -17.00 3.13 -22.62
C LEU A 183 -15.96 3.04 -23.76
N TYR A 184 -14.89 2.27 -23.54
CA TYR A 184 -13.88 2.02 -24.56
C TYR A 184 -14.42 1.26 -25.77
N ARG A 185 -15.22 0.20 -25.53
CA ARG A 185 -15.87 -0.59 -26.60
C ARG A 185 -16.89 0.22 -27.40
N ASN A 186 -17.60 1.13 -26.77
CA ASN A 186 -18.59 1.98 -27.41
C ASN A 186 -17.95 3.16 -28.17
N GLY A 187 -16.63 3.31 -28.18
CA GLY A 187 -15.94 4.41 -28.85
C GLY A 187 -16.02 5.77 -28.13
N GLU A 188 -16.81 5.88 -27.07
CA GLU A 188 -17.00 7.12 -26.32
C GLU A 188 -15.71 7.58 -25.62
N PHE A 189 -14.82 6.65 -25.30
CA PHE A 189 -13.52 6.97 -24.70
C PHE A 189 -12.59 7.69 -25.68
N LYS A 190 -12.62 7.34 -26.98
CA LYS A 190 -11.86 8.03 -28.03
C LYS A 190 -12.41 9.46 -28.25
N ALA A 191 -13.72 9.62 -28.21
CA ALA A 191 -14.35 10.93 -28.34
C ALA A 191 -14.04 11.85 -27.14
N ALA A 192 -14.04 11.31 -25.91
CA ALA A 192 -13.70 12.05 -24.70
C ALA A 192 -12.21 12.43 -24.64
N THR A 193 -11.32 11.56 -25.13
CA THR A 193 -9.87 11.82 -25.20
C THR A 193 -9.57 12.87 -26.27
N ALA A 194 -10.16 12.75 -27.47
CA ALA A 194 -10.02 13.72 -28.55
C ALA A 194 -10.54 15.11 -28.14
N ALA A 195 -11.70 15.18 -27.48
CA ALA A 195 -12.24 16.45 -26.96
C ALA A 195 -11.38 17.06 -25.84
N SER A 196 -10.66 16.22 -25.07
CA SER A 196 -9.72 16.69 -24.04
C SER A 196 -8.41 17.19 -24.63
N GLU A 197 -7.96 16.59 -25.72
CA GLU A 197 -6.77 17.01 -26.47
C GLU A 197 -7.04 18.31 -27.24
N GLU A 198 -8.18 18.45 -27.91
CA GLU A 198 -8.59 19.69 -28.56
C GLU A 198 -8.68 20.88 -27.59
N LYS A 199 -9.26 20.64 -26.39
CA LYS A 199 -9.30 21.67 -25.33
C LYS A 199 -7.92 22.05 -24.80
N LYS A 200 -6.99 21.08 -24.76
CA LYS A 200 -5.60 21.33 -24.35
C LYS A 200 -4.83 22.14 -25.39
N ASP A 201 -5.03 21.84 -26.67
CA ASP A 201 -4.39 22.56 -27.77
C ASP A 201 -4.99 23.97 -27.95
N GLU A 202 -6.29 24.13 -27.75
CA GLU A 202 -6.93 25.45 -27.75
C GLU A 202 -6.46 26.33 -26.59
N LYS A 203 -6.25 25.74 -25.40
CA LYS A 203 -5.69 26.46 -24.26
C LYS A 203 -4.23 26.84 -24.48
N LYS A 204 -3.45 25.97 -25.14
CA LYS A 204 -2.05 26.23 -25.49
C LYS A 204 -1.89 27.30 -26.56
N ARG A 205 -2.88 27.42 -27.48
CA ARG A 205 -2.96 28.52 -28.48
C ARG A 205 -3.36 29.85 -27.87
N ARG A 206 -4.11 29.83 -26.76
CA ARG A 206 -4.57 31.05 -26.06
C ARG A 206 -3.58 31.58 -25.03
N GLU A 207 -2.56 30.79 -24.64
CA GLU A 207 -1.46 31.31 -23.83
C GLU A 207 -0.59 32.24 -24.66
N PRO A 208 -0.43 33.52 -24.25
CA PRO A 208 0.45 34.45 -24.96
C PRO A 208 1.86 33.88 -24.99
N GLN A 209 2.44 33.71 -26.18
CA GLN A 209 3.86 33.36 -26.30
C GLN A 209 4.66 34.46 -25.59
N ALA A 210 5.39 34.08 -24.53
CA ALA A 210 6.31 34.98 -23.90
C ALA A 210 7.31 35.50 -24.97
N PRO A 211 7.59 36.82 -25.03
CA PRO A 211 8.51 37.37 -25.99
C PRO A 211 9.91 36.69 -25.83
N PRO A 212 10.61 36.47 -26.95
CA PRO A 212 11.95 35.88 -26.87
C PRO A 212 12.86 36.78 -26.03
N LEU A 213 13.53 36.19 -25.04
CA LEU A 213 14.54 36.87 -24.26
C LEU A 213 15.66 37.31 -25.21
N SER A 214 15.72 38.60 -25.52
CA SER A 214 16.85 39.21 -26.19
C SER A 214 18.00 39.31 -25.19
N PHE A 215 19.07 38.59 -25.45
CA PHE A 215 20.36 38.76 -24.79
C PHE A 215 21.11 39.91 -25.45
#